data_4008408fc8701714e76bb8a2ffbb6944
#
_entry.id   4008408fc8701714e76bb8a2ffbb6944
#
_cell.length_a   1.000
_cell.length_b   1.000
_cell.length_c   1.000
_cell.angle_alpha   90.00
_cell.angle_beta   90.00
_cell.angle_gamma   90.00
#
_symmetry.space_group_name_H-M   'P 1'
#
loop_
_entity.id
_entity.type
_entity.pdbx_description
1 polymer ?
#
loop_
_entity_poly.entity_id
_entity_poly.type
_entity_poly.pdbx_seq_one_letter_code
_entity_poly.pdbx_strand_id
1 'polypeptide(L)'
;MNDQHNSVRHSEWQTPVDSNNEPLLIHIIDDEESVRHSCNFLISSLGLPAQVWSSALTFLQQVDIYYPAVIVSDLMMPAMSGQALQAHLNQHDSPIALIALTGQGEIDDAVNMLKLGAADYLEKPINSHRLQEALARAQTLTLKRAELYSIKKLYAQLTEKEKQVAHELLEGNLNKNIAHHLDISVRTVEVHRSQVMKKMQAQHVSELIQKLVMLDS
;
A
#
# COMPACT_ATOMS: atom_id res chain seq x y z
N MET A 1 -36.52 33.23 -20.33
CA MET A 1 -36.20 31.85 -20.68
C MET A 1 -34.69 31.69 -20.46
N ASN A 2 -34.32 31.29 -19.24
CA ASN A 2 -32.91 31.10 -18.84
C ASN A 2 -32.65 29.61 -18.78
N ASP A 3 -31.96 29.08 -19.79
CA ASP A 3 -31.36 27.74 -19.75
C ASP A 3 -30.08 27.81 -18.91
N GLN A 4 -30.21 27.43 -17.65
CA GLN A 4 -29.04 27.08 -16.83
C GLN A 4 -28.58 25.67 -17.19
N HIS A 5 -27.56 25.60 -18.02
CA HIS A 5 -26.78 24.38 -18.22
C HIS A 5 -26.12 23.99 -16.89
N ASN A 6 -26.68 22.97 -16.28
CA ASN A 6 -26.12 22.30 -15.11
C ASN A 6 -24.90 21.48 -15.57
N SER A 7 -23.75 22.13 -15.63
CA SER A 7 -22.47 21.40 -15.87
C SER A 7 -22.12 20.62 -14.60
N VAL A 8 -22.51 19.36 -14.57
CA VAL A 8 -21.94 18.38 -13.64
C VAL A 8 -20.45 18.35 -13.93
N ARG A 9 -19.67 18.98 -13.06
CA ARG A 9 -18.21 18.83 -13.08
C ARG A 9 -17.94 17.36 -12.75
N HIS A 10 -17.60 16.55 -13.75
CA HIS A 10 -16.87 15.32 -13.54
C HIS A 10 -15.57 15.76 -12.85
N SER A 11 -15.42 15.46 -11.56
CA SER A 11 -14.14 15.56 -10.90
C SER A 11 -13.18 14.69 -11.71
N GLU A 12 -12.22 15.31 -12.39
CA GLU A 12 -11.19 14.62 -13.15
C GLU A 12 -10.51 13.66 -12.18
N TRP A 13 -10.72 12.37 -12.38
CA TRP A 13 -10.06 11.34 -11.60
C TRP A 13 -8.57 11.38 -11.96
N GLN A 14 -7.76 11.87 -11.02
CA GLN A 14 -6.32 11.89 -11.20
C GLN A 14 -5.80 10.48 -10.93
N THR A 15 -5.15 9.90 -11.94
CA THR A 15 -4.48 8.61 -11.80
C THR A 15 -3.40 8.71 -10.71
N PRO A 16 -3.51 7.96 -9.60
CA PRO A 16 -2.44 7.93 -8.61
C PRO A 16 -1.15 7.40 -9.21
N VAL A 17 -0.05 8.08 -8.91
CA VAL A 17 1.29 7.74 -9.38
C VAL A 17 2.14 7.25 -8.23
N ASP A 18 3.14 6.43 -8.52
CA ASP A 18 4.16 6.00 -7.57
C ASP A 18 5.19 7.12 -7.28
N SER A 19 6.23 6.80 -6.51
CA SER A 19 7.32 7.73 -6.18
C SER A 19 8.12 8.22 -7.41
N ASN A 20 8.00 7.55 -8.56
CA ASN A 20 8.64 7.90 -9.83
C ASN A 20 7.70 8.69 -10.75
N ASN A 21 6.50 9.07 -10.27
CA ASN A 21 5.45 9.72 -11.05
C ASN A 21 4.88 8.83 -12.18
N GLU A 22 4.96 7.50 -12.02
CA GLU A 22 4.37 6.54 -12.96
C GLU A 22 3.04 6.01 -12.43
N PRO A 23 2.04 5.73 -13.31
CA PRO A 23 0.78 5.12 -12.92
C PRO A 23 1.02 3.74 -12.29
N LEU A 24 0.34 3.45 -11.16
CA LEU A 24 0.41 2.15 -10.50
C LEU A 24 -0.07 1.04 -11.44
N LEU A 25 0.73 -0.01 -11.58
CA LEU A 25 0.38 -1.18 -12.38
C LEU A 25 -0.74 -1.99 -11.70
N ILE A 26 -1.72 -2.42 -12.49
CA ILE A 26 -2.82 -3.27 -12.03
C ILE A 26 -2.58 -4.70 -12.50
N HIS A 27 -2.47 -5.64 -11.57
CA HIS A 27 -2.38 -7.07 -11.88
C HIS A 27 -3.77 -7.71 -11.79
N ILE A 28 -4.21 -8.35 -12.87
CA ILE A 28 -5.48 -9.07 -12.94
C ILE A 28 -5.16 -10.56 -12.86
N ILE A 29 -5.69 -11.23 -11.83
CA ILE A 29 -5.43 -12.66 -11.58
C ILE A 29 -6.75 -13.40 -11.51
N ASP A 30 -6.99 -14.28 -12.48
CA ASP A 30 -8.20 -15.09 -12.58
C ASP A 30 -7.89 -16.30 -13.49
N ASP A 31 -8.38 -17.49 -13.20
CA ASP A 31 -8.16 -18.66 -14.05
C ASP A 31 -9.05 -18.64 -15.32
N GLU A 32 -10.16 -17.91 -15.30
CA GLU A 32 -11.04 -17.72 -16.43
C GLU A 32 -10.53 -16.62 -17.40
N GLU A 33 -10.23 -17.00 -18.64
CA GLU A 33 -9.74 -16.06 -19.68
C GLU A 33 -10.75 -14.94 -19.99
N SER A 34 -12.03 -15.27 -20.02
CA SER A 34 -13.11 -14.31 -20.27
C SER A 34 -13.18 -13.20 -19.23
N VAL A 35 -12.97 -13.54 -17.95
CA VAL A 35 -12.94 -12.57 -16.84
C VAL A 35 -11.68 -11.69 -16.96
N ARG A 36 -10.51 -12.29 -17.19
CA ARG A 36 -9.28 -11.52 -17.40
C ARG A 36 -9.42 -10.50 -18.54
N HIS A 37 -10.00 -10.91 -19.69
CA HIS A 37 -10.21 -10.01 -20.81
C HIS A 37 -11.18 -8.88 -20.48
N SER A 38 -12.28 -9.18 -19.81
CA SER A 38 -13.27 -8.18 -19.39
C SER A 38 -12.69 -7.17 -18.42
N CYS A 39 -11.97 -7.63 -17.40
CA CYS A 39 -11.27 -6.76 -16.42
C CYS A 39 -10.23 -5.88 -17.13
N ASN A 40 -9.40 -6.46 -17.98
CA ASN A 40 -8.37 -5.73 -18.71
C ASN A 40 -8.96 -4.64 -19.61
N PHE A 41 -10.06 -4.94 -20.30
CA PHE A 41 -10.78 -3.96 -21.12
C PHE A 41 -11.28 -2.79 -20.27
N LEU A 42 -11.93 -3.06 -19.13
CA LEU A 42 -12.44 -2.03 -18.23
C LEU A 42 -11.31 -1.15 -17.66
N ILE A 43 -10.23 -1.77 -17.18
CA ILE A 43 -9.08 -1.05 -16.59
C ILE A 43 -8.37 -0.21 -17.65
N SER A 44 -8.17 -0.75 -18.85
CA SER A 44 -7.56 -0.03 -19.97
C SER A 44 -8.43 1.15 -20.43
N SER A 45 -9.76 1.03 -20.37
CA SER A 45 -10.69 2.13 -20.67
C SER A 45 -10.59 3.30 -19.68
N LEU A 46 -10.07 3.06 -18.47
CA LEU A 46 -9.75 4.07 -17.46
C LEU A 46 -8.36 4.70 -17.66
N GLY A 47 -7.61 4.28 -18.68
CA GLY A 47 -6.24 4.76 -18.95
C GLY A 47 -5.19 4.19 -18.02
N LEU A 48 -5.48 3.10 -17.29
CA LEU A 48 -4.55 2.46 -16.36
C LEU A 48 -3.77 1.31 -17.02
N PRO A 49 -2.47 1.15 -16.70
CA PRO A 49 -1.70 -0.01 -17.15
C PRO A 49 -2.16 -1.27 -16.42
N ALA A 50 -2.33 -2.36 -17.15
CA ALA A 50 -2.71 -3.64 -16.59
C ALA A 50 -1.88 -4.80 -17.13
N GLN A 51 -1.68 -5.82 -16.31
CA GLN A 51 -1.04 -7.09 -16.66
C GLN A 51 -1.91 -8.25 -16.18
N VAL A 52 -2.08 -9.28 -17.01
CA VAL A 52 -2.97 -10.41 -16.74
C VAL A 52 -2.18 -11.67 -16.37
N TRP A 53 -2.74 -12.47 -15.46
CA TRP A 53 -2.17 -13.69 -14.92
C TRP A 53 -3.24 -14.77 -14.83
N SER A 54 -2.93 -15.98 -15.23
CA SER A 54 -3.85 -17.12 -15.14
C SER A 54 -3.84 -17.82 -13.78
N SER A 55 -2.91 -17.44 -12.87
CA SER A 55 -2.85 -17.98 -11.53
C SER A 55 -2.04 -17.08 -10.58
N ALA A 56 -2.34 -17.15 -9.28
CA ALA A 56 -1.57 -16.47 -8.25
C ALA A 56 -0.12 -16.98 -8.16
N LEU A 57 0.13 -18.26 -8.45
CA LEU A 57 1.47 -18.82 -8.43
C LEU A 57 2.36 -18.22 -9.51
N THR A 58 1.87 -18.09 -10.75
CA THR A 58 2.64 -17.47 -11.84
C THR A 58 2.92 -15.99 -11.56
N PHE A 59 1.96 -15.28 -10.96
CA PHE A 59 2.16 -13.91 -10.48
C PHE A 59 3.31 -13.84 -9.47
N LEU A 60 3.29 -14.64 -8.39
CA LEU A 60 4.30 -14.64 -7.33
C LEU A 60 5.70 -15.04 -7.81
N GLN A 61 5.80 -15.82 -8.89
CA GLN A 61 7.08 -16.21 -9.48
C GLN A 61 7.76 -15.12 -10.30
N GLN A 62 6.99 -14.15 -10.81
CA GLN A 62 7.47 -13.19 -11.82
C GLN A 62 7.42 -11.74 -11.35
N VAL A 63 6.65 -11.43 -10.31
CA VAL A 63 6.46 -10.07 -9.84
C VAL A 63 7.19 -9.82 -8.51
N ASP A 64 7.88 -8.71 -8.42
CA ASP A 64 8.43 -8.23 -7.15
C ASP A 64 7.29 -7.70 -6.28
N ILE A 65 6.90 -8.48 -5.26
CA ILE A 65 5.80 -8.14 -4.35
C ILE A 65 6.11 -6.96 -3.41
N TYR A 66 7.34 -6.44 -3.42
CA TYR A 66 7.74 -5.27 -2.64
C TYR A 66 7.61 -3.96 -3.41
N TYR A 67 7.23 -4.02 -4.68
CA TYR A 67 6.92 -2.85 -5.48
C TYR A 67 5.43 -2.50 -5.37
N PRO A 68 5.05 -1.21 -5.20
CA PRO A 68 3.66 -0.82 -5.06
C PRO A 68 2.85 -1.11 -6.33
N ALA A 69 1.76 -1.83 -6.19
CA ALA A 69 0.85 -2.20 -7.27
C ALA A 69 -0.54 -2.50 -6.70
N VAL A 70 -1.52 -2.70 -7.56
CA VAL A 70 -2.86 -3.18 -7.18
C VAL A 70 -3.11 -4.54 -7.83
N ILE A 71 -3.71 -5.46 -7.08
CA ILE A 71 -4.20 -6.72 -7.59
C ILE A 71 -5.73 -6.69 -7.66
N VAL A 72 -6.30 -7.16 -8.76
CA VAL A 72 -7.71 -7.56 -8.89
C VAL A 72 -7.71 -9.07 -9.09
N SER A 73 -8.13 -9.83 -8.07
CA SER A 73 -7.99 -11.29 -8.03
C SER A 73 -9.30 -11.99 -7.77
N ASP A 74 -9.55 -13.07 -8.53
CA ASP A 74 -10.57 -14.03 -8.13
C ASP A 74 -10.23 -14.67 -6.78
N LEU A 75 -11.26 -14.99 -6.01
CA LEU A 75 -11.14 -15.70 -4.74
C LEU A 75 -10.95 -17.21 -4.95
N MET A 76 -11.66 -17.78 -5.92
CA MET A 76 -11.77 -19.22 -6.10
C MET A 76 -10.91 -19.68 -7.29
N MET A 77 -9.60 -19.74 -7.07
CA MET A 77 -8.66 -20.22 -8.10
C MET A 77 -8.02 -21.56 -7.72
N PRO A 78 -7.69 -22.42 -8.70
CA PRO A 78 -6.90 -23.62 -8.47
C PRO A 78 -5.52 -23.34 -7.88
N ALA A 79 -5.03 -24.26 -7.07
CA ALA A 79 -3.70 -24.26 -6.43
C ALA A 79 -3.48 -23.17 -5.36
N MET A 80 -3.86 -21.91 -5.59
CA MET A 80 -3.77 -20.82 -4.62
C MET A 80 -4.98 -19.90 -4.76
N SER A 81 -5.80 -19.83 -3.71
CA SER A 81 -6.96 -18.94 -3.64
C SER A 81 -6.55 -17.47 -3.45
N GLY A 82 -7.45 -16.54 -3.77
CA GLY A 82 -7.25 -15.12 -3.49
C GLY A 82 -7.01 -14.83 -1.99
N GLN A 83 -7.62 -15.59 -1.10
CA GLN A 83 -7.37 -15.51 0.35
C GLN A 83 -5.95 -15.92 0.71
N ALA A 84 -5.44 -17.01 0.12
CA ALA A 84 -4.07 -17.47 0.34
C ALA A 84 -3.06 -16.46 -0.22
N LEU A 85 -3.34 -15.85 -1.36
CA LEU A 85 -2.53 -14.77 -1.93
C LEU A 85 -2.50 -13.55 -1.00
N GLN A 86 -3.65 -13.10 -0.48
CA GLN A 86 -3.71 -11.98 0.47
C GLN A 86 -2.92 -12.29 1.75
N ALA A 87 -3.04 -13.49 2.30
CA ALA A 87 -2.28 -13.92 3.47
C ALA A 87 -0.76 -13.92 3.19
N HIS A 88 -0.34 -14.37 2.02
CA HIS A 88 1.06 -14.32 1.58
C HIS A 88 1.59 -12.89 1.49
N LEU A 89 0.85 -11.97 0.88
CA LEU A 89 1.22 -10.56 0.81
C LEU A 89 1.37 -9.93 2.20
N ASN A 90 0.45 -10.23 3.11
CA ASN A 90 0.49 -9.75 4.49
C ASN A 90 1.72 -10.29 5.25
N GLN A 91 2.04 -11.57 5.10
CA GLN A 91 3.20 -12.21 5.76
C GLN A 91 4.52 -11.56 5.35
N HIS A 92 4.59 -11.00 4.15
CA HIS A 92 5.78 -10.36 3.61
C HIS A 92 5.78 -8.83 3.73
N ASP A 93 4.83 -8.25 4.48
CA ASP A 93 4.66 -6.79 4.56
C ASP A 93 4.59 -6.11 3.17
N SER A 94 4.02 -6.81 2.17
CA SER A 94 3.91 -6.32 0.80
C SER A 94 3.06 -5.03 0.74
N PRO A 95 3.50 -4.00 0.03
CA PRO A 95 2.69 -2.80 -0.17
C PRO A 95 1.49 -3.03 -1.09
N ILE A 96 1.45 -4.11 -1.85
CA ILE A 96 0.39 -4.39 -2.82
C ILE A 96 -0.97 -4.46 -2.13
N ALA A 97 -1.94 -3.71 -2.67
CA ALA A 97 -3.33 -3.76 -2.24
C ALA A 97 -4.13 -4.70 -3.15
N LEU A 98 -4.98 -5.56 -2.57
CA LEU A 98 -5.78 -6.52 -3.30
C LEU A 98 -7.26 -6.14 -3.26
N ILE A 99 -7.93 -6.21 -4.43
CA ILE A 99 -9.36 -6.17 -4.62
C ILE A 99 -9.82 -7.59 -4.96
N ALA A 100 -10.74 -8.14 -4.18
CA ALA A 100 -11.27 -9.48 -4.41
C ALA A 100 -12.40 -9.47 -5.45
N LEU A 101 -12.38 -10.42 -6.40
CA LEU A 101 -13.53 -10.71 -7.25
C LEU A 101 -14.31 -11.88 -6.64
N THR A 102 -15.63 -11.73 -6.49
CA THR A 102 -16.49 -12.72 -5.88
C THR A 102 -17.59 -13.15 -6.84
N GLY A 103 -18.02 -14.41 -6.76
CA GLY A 103 -19.24 -14.90 -7.41
C GLY A 103 -20.50 -14.44 -6.67
N GLN A 104 -21.65 -14.73 -7.24
CA GLN A 104 -22.93 -14.44 -6.60
C GLN A 104 -23.11 -15.30 -5.32
N GLY A 105 -23.41 -14.62 -4.20
CA GLY A 105 -23.72 -15.27 -2.92
C GLY A 105 -22.51 -15.52 -2.00
N GLU A 106 -21.29 -15.11 -2.38
CA GLU A 106 -20.06 -15.28 -1.59
C GLU A 106 -19.79 -14.09 -0.65
N ILE A 107 -20.84 -13.60 0.03
CA ILE A 107 -20.74 -12.41 0.92
C ILE A 107 -19.79 -12.66 2.10
N ASP A 108 -19.85 -13.87 2.68
CA ASP A 108 -19.00 -14.22 3.83
C ASP A 108 -17.52 -14.23 3.44
N ASP A 109 -17.18 -14.67 2.23
CA ASP A 109 -15.81 -14.65 1.71
C ASP A 109 -15.32 -13.22 1.43
N ALA A 110 -16.18 -12.35 0.89
CA ALA A 110 -15.91 -10.93 0.74
C ALA A 110 -15.60 -10.25 2.08
N VAL A 111 -16.41 -10.50 3.11
CA VAL A 111 -16.19 -9.99 4.47
C VAL A 111 -14.87 -10.50 5.07
N ASN A 112 -14.56 -11.78 4.87
CA ASN A 112 -13.31 -12.36 5.33
C ASN A 112 -12.10 -11.73 4.62
N MET A 113 -12.20 -11.44 3.33
CA MET A 113 -11.14 -10.73 2.59
C MET A 113 -10.88 -9.33 3.14
N LEU A 114 -11.92 -8.56 3.46
CA LEU A 114 -11.78 -7.25 4.09
C LEU A 114 -11.10 -7.34 5.47
N LYS A 115 -11.48 -8.36 6.29
CA LYS A 115 -10.82 -8.62 7.59
C LYS A 115 -9.35 -9.00 7.44
N LEU A 116 -8.97 -9.67 6.34
CA LEU A 116 -7.59 -9.99 5.99
C LEU A 116 -6.83 -8.77 5.43
N GLY A 117 -7.48 -7.62 5.28
CA GLY A 117 -6.85 -6.38 4.81
C GLY A 117 -6.89 -6.19 3.30
N ALA A 118 -7.78 -6.85 2.57
CA ALA A 118 -8.08 -6.49 1.20
C ALA A 118 -8.64 -5.05 1.14
N ALA A 119 -8.34 -4.34 0.05
CA ALA A 119 -8.77 -2.96 -0.13
C ALA A 119 -10.28 -2.83 -0.38
N ASP A 120 -10.84 -3.81 -1.10
CA ASP A 120 -12.26 -3.88 -1.44
C ASP A 120 -12.61 -5.25 -2.02
N TYR A 121 -13.89 -5.42 -2.35
CA TYR A 121 -14.37 -6.54 -3.15
C TYR A 121 -15.32 -6.08 -4.25
N LEU A 122 -15.46 -6.87 -5.30
CA LEU A 122 -16.34 -6.65 -6.44
C LEU A 122 -17.05 -7.94 -6.81
N GLU A 123 -18.37 -7.87 -6.98
CA GLU A 123 -19.17 -8.99 -7.45
C GLU A 123 -19.12 -9.11 -8.98
N LYS A 124 -18.99 -10.33 -9.49
CA LYS A 124 -19.11 -10.65 -10.92
C LYS A 124 -20.60 -10.69 -11.33
N PRO A 125 -21.04 -10.04 -12.44
CA PRO A 125 -20.24 -9.31 -13.42
C PRO A 125 -19.81 -7.93 -12.95
N ILE A 126 -18.57 -7.53 -13.28
CA ILE A 126 -17.94 -6.32 -12.76
C ILE A 126 -18.62 -5.07 -13.34
N ASN A 127 -19.09 -4.21 -12.44
CA ASN A 127 -19.59 -2.89 -12.78
C ASN A 127 -18.43 -1.89 -12.90
N SER A 128 -18.37 -1.15 -14.00
CA SER A 128 -17.30 -0.19 -14.29
C SER A 128 -17.14 0.90 -13.21
N HIS A 129 -18.26 1.46 -12.72
CA HIS A 129 -18.23 2.50 -11.68
C HIS A 129 -17.70 1.94 -10.35
N ARG A 130 -18.17 0.74 -9.95
CA ARG A 130 -17.68 0.06 -8.72
C ARG A 130 -16.21 -0.31 -8.83
N LEU A 131 -15.74 -0.73 -10.01
CA LEU A 131 -14.32 -1.00 -10.27
C LEU A 131 -13.48 0.26 -10.09
N GLN A 132 -13.91 1.39 -10.64
CA GLN A 132 -13.20 2.66 -10.50
C GLN A 132 -13.07 3.09 -9.04
N GLU A 133 -14.14 2.99 -8.26
CA GLU A 133 -14.10 3.29 -6.82
C GLU A 133 -13.17 2.36 -6.04
N ALA A 134 -13.23 1.05 -6.32
CA ALA A 134 -12.39 0.06 -5.66
C ALA A 134 -10.90 0.29 -6.00
N LEU A 135 -10.59 0.59 -7.27
CA LEU A 135 -9.23 0.93 -7.70
C LEU A 135 -8.70 2.17 -6.99
N ALA A 136 -9.51 3.22 -6.84
CA ALA A 136 -9.10 4.44 -6.13
C ALA A 136 -8.74 4.14 -4.66
N ARG A 137 -9.56 3.33 -3.97
CA ARG A 137 -9.26 2.89 -2.59
C ARG A 137 -8.00 2.04 -2.51
N ALA A 138 -7.86 1.07 -3.42
CA ALA A 138 -6.70 0.18 -3.45
C ALA A 138 -5.40 0.93 -3.75
N GLN A 139 -5.41 1.89 -4.67
CA GLN A 139 -4.26 2.74 -4.99
C GLN A 139 -3.84 3.59 -3.78
N THR A 140 -4.80 4.20 -3.08
CA THR A 140 -4.52 4.96 -1.85
C THR A 140 -3.90 4.06 -0.78
N LEU A 141 -4.42 2.85 -0.59
CA LEU A 141 -3.93 1.88 0.39
C LEU A 141 -2.51 1.40 0.04
N THR A 142 -2.27 1.09 -1.24
CA THR A 142 -0.95 0.63 -1.71
C THR A 142 0.14 1.69 -1.50
N LEU A 143 -0.13 2.96 -1.79
CA LEU A 143 0.81 4.06 -1.58
C LEU A 143 1.12 4.25 -0.09
N LYS A 144 0.11 4.21 0.77
CA LYS A 144 0.29 4.27 2.23
C LYS A 144 1.14 3.10 2.75
N ARG A 145 0.90 1.88 2.26
CA ARG A 145 1.69 0.70 2.63
C ARG A 145 3.13 0.79 2.12
N ALA A 146 3.35 1.31 0.91
CA ALA A 146 4.68 1.50 0.33
C ALA A 146 5.51 2.51 1.13
N GLU A 147 4.89 3.60 1.57
CA GLU A 147 5.53 4.57 2.46
C GLU A 147 5.94 3.93 3.79
N LEU A 148 5.02 3.20 4.44
CA LEU A 148 5.32 2.49 5.69
C LEU A 148 6.43 1.44 5.51
N TYR A 149 6.39 0.67 4.43
CA TYR A 149 7.43 -0.31 4.11
C TYR A 149 8.80 0.36 3.94
N SER A 150 8.85 1.49 3.24
CA SER A 150 10.08 2.27 3.09
C SER A 150 10.62 2.76 4.44
N ILE A 151 9.75 3.28 5.31
CA ILE A 151 10.13 3.73 6.65
C ILE A 151 10.64 2.58 7.51
N LYS A 152 9.97 1.41 7.48
CA LYS A 152 10.43 0.20 8.18
C LYS A 152 11.84 -0.21 7.74
N LYS A 153 12.13 -0.15 6.42
CA LYS A 153 13.48 -0.44 5.89
C LYS A 153 14.54 0.53 6.39
N LEU A 154 14.23 1.82 6.45
CA LEU A 154 15.15 2.82 7.01
C LEU A 154 15.38 2.60 8.49
N TYR A 155 14.32 2.36 9.27
CA TYR A 155 14.39 2.10 10.71
C TYR A 155 15.20 0.85 11.05
N ALA A 156 15.09 -0.20 10.25
CA ALA A 156 15.87 -1.43 10.41
C ALA A 156 17.40 -1.21 10.29
N GLN A 157 17.86 -0.12 9.67
CA GLN A 157 19.28 0.24 9.56
C GLN A 157 19.83 0.93 10.82
N LEU A 158 18.95 1.33 11.74
CA LEU A 158 19.38 1.93 13.01
C LEU A 158 19.99 0.88 13.92
N THR A 159 21.10 1.26 14.58
CA THR A 159 21.65 0.48 15.72
C THR A 159 20.72 0.61 16.92
N GLU A 160 20.86 -0.28 17.90
CA GLU A 160 20.04 -0.23 19.11
C GLU A 160 20.17 1.10 19.88
N LYS A 161 21.38 1.70 19.91
CA LYS A 161 21.58 3.03 20.51
C LYS A 161 20.90 4.14 19.71
N GLU A 162 20.91 4.06 18.40
CA GLU A 162 20.19 5.01 17.53
C GLU A 162 18.67 4.87 17.68
N LYS A 163 18.13 3.65 17.80
CA LYS A 163 16.72 3.41 18.10
C LYS A 163 16.31 3.99 19.45
N GLN A 164 17.13 3.81 20.50
CA GLN A 164 16.90 4.42 21.80
C GLN A 164 16.84 5.96 21.70
N VAL A 165 17.79 6.57 20.98
CA VAL A 165 17.77 8.02 20.75
C VAL A 165 16.58 8.47 19.93
N ALA A 166 16.18 7.70 18.91
CA ALA A 166 14.99 7.99 18.09
C ALA A 166 13.71 7.96 18.94
N HIS A 167 13.57 6.98 19.84
CA HIS A 167 12.45 6.87 20.76
C HIS A 167 12.38 8.07 21.73
N GLU A 168 13.50 8.46 22.33
CA GLU A 168 13.58 9.63 23.19
C GLU A 168 13.20 10.94 22.46
N LEU A 169 13.56 11.03 21.16
CA LEU A 169 13.17 12.16 20.33
C LEU A 169 11.66 12.17 20.04
N LEU A 170 11.06 10.99 19.85
CA LEU A 170 9.61 10.83 19.66
C LEU A 170 8.84 11.31 20.90
N GLU A 171 9.37 11.05 22.10
CA GLU A 171 8.81 11.54 23.35
C GLU A 171 9.05 13.05 23.60
N GLY A 172 9.76 13.74 22.71
CA GLY A 172 10.05 15.17 22.82
C GLY A 172 11.17 15.54 23.77
N ASN A 173 12.00 14.58 24.18
CA ASN A 173 13.10 14.82 25.12
C ASN A 173 14.23 15.65 24.50
N LEU A 174 14.76 16.60 25.29
CA LEU A 174 15.92 17.40 24.91
C LEU A 174 17.22 16.59 25.08
N ASN A 175 18.26 16.92 24.31
CA ASN A 175 19.56 16.22 24.33
C ASN A 175 20.12 15.99 25.74
N LYS A 176 19.92 16.94 26.66
CA LYS A 176 20.40 16.82 28.05
C LYS A 176 19.66 15.70 28.81
N ASN A 177 18.35 15.58 28.62
CA ASN A 177 17.54 14.54 29.24
C ASN A 177 17.86 13.17 28.63
N ILE A 178 17.99 13.10 27.28
CA ILE A 178 18.41 11.89 26.58
C ILE A 178 19.76 11.40 27.09
N ALA A 179 20.72 12.30 27.23
CA ALA A 179 22.05 12.00 27.77
C ALA A 179 21.98 11.38 29.18
N HIS A 180 21.12 11.93 30.05
CA HIS A 180 20.88 11.41 31.39
C HIS A 180 20.19 10.04 31.37
N HIS A 181 19.12 9.87 30.57
CA HIS A 181 18.35 8.60 30.49
C HIS A 181 19.18 7.45 29.92
N LEU A 182 20.06 7.72 28.95
CA LEU A 182 20.86 6.70 28.27
C LEU A 182 22.28 6.52 28.87
N ASP A 183 22.62 7.29 29.92
CA ASP A 183 23.93 7.31 30.58
C ASP A 183 25.08 7.53 29.58
N ILE A 184 24.96 8.58 28.75
CA ILE A 184 25.96 9.00 27.75
C ILE A 184 26.16 10.51 27.78
N SER A 185 27.22 11.01 27.12
CA SER A 185 27.44 12.46 27.04
C SER A 185 26.45 13.12 26.07
N VAL A 186 26.14 14.40 26.28
CA VAL A 186 25.33 15.23 25.36
C VAL A 186 25.93 15.21 23.97
N ARG A 187 27.27 15.27 23.83
CA ARG A 187 27.97 15.17 22.57
C ARG A 187 27.73 13.82 21.85
N THR A 188 27.66 12.73 22.62
CA THR A 188 27.32 11.38 22.08
C THR A 188 25.88 11.35 21.56
N VAL A 189 24.94 11.99 22.28
CA VAL A 189 23.55 12.13 21.82
C VAL A 189 23.50 12.89 20.49
N GLU A 190 24.23 14.00 20.36
CA GLU A 190 24.28 14.79 19.13
C GLU A 190 24.79 13.95 17.93
N VAL A 191 25.79 13.10 18.16
CA VAL A 191 26.31 12.18 17.14
C VAL A 191 25.23 11.17 16.73
N HIS A 192 24.59 10.50 17.70
CA HIS A 192 23.54 9.54 17.40
C HIS A 192 22.35 10.20 16.70
N ARG A 193 21.91 11.40 17.15
CA ARG A 193 20.86 12.16 16.45
C ARG A 193 21.21 12.42 14.98
N SER A 194 22.44 12.86 14.69
CA SER A 194 22.89 13.10 13.32
C SER A 194 22.82 11.81 12.48
N GLN A 195 23.22 10.66 13.04
CA GLN A 195 23.13 9.38 12.36
C GLN A 195 21.67 8.92 12.14
N VAL A 196 20.80 9.09 13.16
CA VAL A 196 19.37 8.80 13.03
C VAL A 196 18.77 9.64 11.91
N MET A 197 18.96 10.95 11.92
CA MET A 197 18.46 11.85 10.87
C MET A 197 18.92 11.41 9.48
N LYS A 198 20.19 11.08 9.33
CA LYS A 198 20.78 10.63 8.06
C LYS A 198 20.19 9.30 7.60
N LYS A 199 20.14 8.28 8.48
CA LYS A 199 19.65 6.93 8.14
C LYS A 199 18.14 6.93 7.88
N MET A 200 17.38 7.71 8.64
CA MET A 200 15.95 7.91 8.43
C MET A 200 15.63 8.86 7.27
N GLN A 201 16.65 9.42 6.60
CA GLN A 201 16.49 10.37 5.50
C GLN A 201 15.54 11.53 5.89
N ALA A 202 15.68 12.06 7.09
CA ALA A 202 14.88 13.17 7.59
C ALA A 202 15.70 14.46 7.57
N GLN A 203 15.17 15.52 6.96
CA GLN A 203 15.81 16.84 6.92
C GLN A 203 15.58 17.62 8.22
N HIS A 204 14.42 17.40 8.85
CA HIS A 204 14.01 18.07 10.08
C HIS A 204 13.50 17.07 11.11
N VAL A 205 13.60 17.42 12.40
CA VAL A 205 13.11 16.55 13.50
C VAL A 205 11.62 16.26 13.37
N SER A 206 10.83 17.22 12.90
CA SER A 206 9.40 17.01 12.66
C SER A 206 9.12 15.89 11.63
N GLU A 207 9.92 15.81 10.58
CA GLU A 207 9.82 14.73 9.57
C GLU A 207 10.22 13.38 10.17
N LEU A 208 11.28 13.35 10.99
CA LEU A 208 11.66 12.14 11.73
C LEU A 208 10.52 11.65 12.60
N ILE A 209 9.92 12.56 13.40
CA ILE A 209 8.80 12.22 14.28
C ILE A 209 7.61 11.67 13.49
N GLN A 210 7.24 12.29 12.36
CA GLN A 210 6.17 11.77 11.50
C GLN A 210 6.45 10.32 11.04
N LYS A 211 7.68 10.04 10.58
CA LYS A 211 8.09 8.69 10.18
C LYS A 211 8.03 7.70 11.35
N LEU A 212 8.47 8.10 12.54
CA LEU A 212 8.44 7.23 13.72
C LEU A 212 7.01 6.92 14.20
N VAL A 213 6.11 7.91 14.18
CA VAL A 213 4.69 7.73 14.52
C VAL A 213 4.02 6.73 13.57
N MET A 214 4.40 6.70 12.28
CA MET A 214 3.87 5.72 11.32
C MET A 214 4.30 4.28 11.63
N LEU A 215 5.38 4.06 12.35
CA LEU A 215 5.83 2.72 12.76
C LEU A 215 5.04 2.16 13.94
N ASP A 216 4.45 3.04 14.77
CA ASP A 216 3.69 2.67 15.97
C ASP A 216 2.17 2.53 15.69
N SER A 217 1.73 2.80 14.42
CA SER A 217 0.31 2.76 13.99
C SER A 217 -0.07 1.39 13.45
#